data_3ee5712c1aa35b922d5a1e237a64cfe0
#
_entry.id   3ee5712c1aa35b922d5a1e237a64cfe0
#
_cell.length_a   1.000
_cell.length_b   1.000
_cell.length_c   1.000
_cell.angle_alpha   90.00
_cell.angle_beta   90.00
_cell.angle_gamma   90.00
#
_symmetry.space_group_name_H-M   'P 1'
#
loop_
_entity.id
_entity.type
_entity.pdbx_description
1 polymer ?
#
loop_
_entity_poly.entity_id
_entity_poly.type
_entity_poly.pdbx_seq_one_letter_code
_entity_poly.pdbx_strand_id
1 'polypeptide(L)'
;MNIFKAQFMEPEQLAMVPELGYERNDRASVLAIKYLDWRAKSEGNGREKRWKQFKLDGWIESQQRCIEVLGCYWHGCERCFKPDEQLIDGKTCRELNDTTQDRLRQLREYDDHGRCLQVEEIWECEINDQLKKNERMKAFFDDISNERGPLDPRLAYCGGRTGPLRLFAEPAEDEKISVFDIVSLYPWVNYDTDYPIGIPTIIHPNADEMNVNWTKPEHLQYRGLYRVRVIPPRGLRVPVLPMKIDERLLFSCCHRCAALFRKCVTRCSHKCTHSDQQRAFTGNFTHIELEKALELGYVVDRFWRAWHYAEWSDQIFKGYVRQFIRLKVESSGFPEGVETSEQKQQYIDEYRRIYGVDLDFGRIKKNPGLRFIAKLMLNSLWGKFSMRNQLGSNKVMTRPKEFYDLVFDHRMEISSIIPITDAAIRVMYKPKKNFTVEHTSSNIVLSLWTTSRARLKLFDYMQQCNNTPGAELLYTDTDSVIVRHKRNLVPVETGEFLGQMSEEYSDYDIATFACGGAKQYALKMVHKQTKAIKYVQKIRGITFDVNNSQALQFERFVHKVLNYGKEDEQNDAAVFNYKKIQPTKDIQLENNFDDRCHQCVQYMEG
;
A
#
# COMPACT_ATOMS: atom_id res chain seq x y z
N MET A 1 12.33 -12.63 -11.42
CA MET A 1 13.38 -12.14 -10.52
C MET A 1 14.78 -12.62 -10.89
N ASN A 2 15.06 -13.94 -10.99
CA ASN A 2 16.43 -14.40 -11.30
C ASN A 2 16.96 -13.88 -12.64
N ILE A 3 16.14 -13.85 -13.69
CA ILE A 3 16.52 -13.27 -14.99
C ILE A 3 16.81 -11.78 -14.84
N PHE A 4 15.97 -11.05 -14.13
CA PHE A 4 16.17 -9.62 -13.88
C PHE A 4 17.50 -9.38 -13.16
N LYS A 5 17.77 -10.14 -12.09
CA LYS A 5 19.02 -10.02 -11.34
C LYS A 5 20.25 -10.33 -12.16
N ALA A 6 20.19 -11.40 -12.98
CA ALA A 6 21.35 -11.87 -13.74
C ALA A 6 21.70 -11.01 -14.96
N GLN A 7 20.70 -10.34 -15.56
CA GLN A 7 20.85 -9.68 -16.87
C GLN A 7 20.63 -8.18 -16.86
N PHE A 8 19.91 -7.65 -15.88
CA PHE A 8 19.45 -6.25 -15.91
C PHE A 8 19.70 -5.49 -14.62
N MET A 9 20.01 -6.18 -13.51
CA MET A 9 20.16 -5.51 -12.21
C MET A 9 21.61 -5.06 -12.02
N GLU A 10 21.80 -3.77 -11.90
CA GLU A 10 23.02 -3.15 -11.41
C GLU A 10 22.79 -2.73 -9.96
N PRO A 11 23.42 -3.39 -8.96
CA PRO A 11 23.14 -3.14 -7.54
C PRO A 11 23.32 -1.69 -7.13
N GLU A 12 24.26 -0.97 -7.74
CA GLU A 12 24.57 0.42 -7.47
C GLU A 12 23.48 1.39 -7.94
N GLN A 13 22.62 0.94 -8.86
CA GLN A 13 21.50 1.71 -9.41
C GLN A 13 20.17 1.44 -8.72
N LEU A 14 20.17 0.74 -7.59
CA LEU A 14 18.94 0.45 -6.87
C LEU A 14 18.73 1.42 -5.70
N ALA A 15 17.48 1.77 -5.46
CA ALA A 15 17.09 2.46 -4.26
C ALA A 15 17.39 1.63 -3.02
N MET A 16 17.97 2.26 -2.02
CA MET A 16 18.24 1.68 -0.72
C MET A 16 17.31 2.29 0.33
N VAL A 17 17.18 1.64 1.46
CA VAL A 17 16.66 2.25 2.67
C VAL A 17 17.77 3.02 3.37
N PRO A 18 17.47 3.91 4.34
CA PRO A 18 18.51 4.57 5.14
C PRO A 18 19.51 3.56 5.71
N GLU A 19 20.76 3.97 5.88
CA GLU A 19 21.86 3.11 6.33
C GLU A 19 21.59 2.39 7.66
N LEU A 20 20.84 3.04 8.56
CA LEU A 20 20.40 2.48 9.83
C LEU A 20 19.09 1.65 9.72
N GLY A 21 18.64 1.39 8.50
CA GLY A 21 17.33 0.78 8.25
C GLY A 21 16.19 1.79 8.36
N TYR A 22 14.97 1.32 8.30
CA TYR A 22 13.79 2.12 8.61
C TYR A 22 13.15 1.60 9.90
N GLU A 23 12.52 2.50 10.59
CA GLU A 23 12.13 2.44 12.02
C GLU A 23 11.25 1.24 12.45
N ARG A 24 10.97 0.28 11.57
CA ARG A 24 10.37 -1.00 11.97
C ARG A 24 11.26 -1.78 12.95
N ASN A 25 12.57 -1.49 12.93
CA ASN A 25 13.55 -2.02 13.86
C ASN A 25 13.92 -0.99 14.94
N ASP A 26 13.39 0.22 14.87
CA ASP A 26 13.57 1.21 15.93
C ASP A 26 12.73 0.80 17.13
N ARG A 27 13.43 0.34 18.14
CA ARG A 27 12.88 -0.03 19.44
C ARG A 27 12.55 1.18 20.31
N ALA A 28 12.65 2.40 19.77
CA ALA A 28 12.27 3.59 20.51
C ALA A 28 10.78 3.54 20.84
N SER A 29 10.45 3.56 22.12
CA SER A 29 9.07 3.60 22.56
C SER A 29 8.41 4.91 22.10
N VAL A 30 7.08 4.90 21.88
CA VAL A 30 6.32 6.14 21.59
C VAL A 30 6.58 7.20 22.67
N LEU A 31 6.75 6.78 23.91
CA LEU A 31 7.09 7.65 25.02
C LEU A 31 8.47 8.31 24.84
N ALA A 32 9.49 7.55 24.43
CA ALA A 32 10.83 8.05 24.15
C ALA A 32 10.82 9.11 23.04
N ILE A 33 10.14 8.82 21.93
CA ILE A 33 10.01 9.76 20.82
C ILE A 33 9.34 11.06 21.28
N LYS A 34 8.24 10.97 22.02
CA LYS A 34 7.55 12.15 22.57
C LYS A 34 8.42 12.95 23.53
N TYR A 35 9.19 12.27 24.35
CA TYR A 35 10.11 12.93 25.28
C TYR A 35 11.23 13.67 24.55
N LEU A 36 11.85 13.03 23.58
CA LEU A 36 12.90 13.65 22.77
C LEU A 36 12.37 14.84 21.95
N ASP A 37 11.16 14.76 21.45
CA ASP A 37 10.50 15.88 20.78
C ASP A 37 10.18 17.03 21.74
N TRP A 38 9.77 16.72 22.96
CA TRP A 38 9.60 17.72 24.01
C TRP A 38 10.91 18.43 24.34
N ARG A 39 12.00 17.69 24.47
CA ARG A 39 13.34 18.22 24.73
C ARG A 39 13.83 19.04 23.52
N ALA A 40 13.65 18.56 22.30
CA ALA A 40 14.04 19.27 21.09
C ALA A 40 13.34 20.62 20.93
N LYS A 41 12.09 20.74 21.38
CA LYS A 41 11.37 22.02 21.39
C LYS A 41 12.03 23.09 22.27
N SER A 42 12.66 22.68 23.36
CA SER A 42 13.29 23.59 24.31
C SER A 42 14.79 23.81 24.06
N GLU A 43 15.48 22.88 23.41
CA GLU A 43 16.95 22.86 23.35
C GLU A 43 17.51 22.78 21.90
N GLY A 44 16.63 22.69 20.89
CA GLY A 44 17.03 22.52 19.49
C GLY A 44 17.56 21.11 19.18
N ASN A 45 17.40 20.65 17.95
CA ASN A 45 17.81 19.37 17.36
C ASN A 45 18.21 18.24 18.30
N GLY A 46 17.41 17.21 18.40
CA GLY A 46 17.71 16.14 19.30
C GLY A 46 17.33 14.76 18.78
N ARG A 47 17.84 14.31 17.64
CA ARG A 47 17.50 12.97 17.17
C ARG A 47 18.71 12.18 16.73
N GLU A 48 18.51 10.88 16.74
CA GLU A 48 19.38 9.76 16.42
C GLU A 48 20.67 10.11 15.65
N LYS A 49 21.81 9.86 16.29
CA LYS A 49 23.14 9.94 15.69
C LYS A 49 23.88 8.65 15.96
N ARG A 50 24.71 8.21 15.04
CA ARG A 50 25.65 7.13 15.30
C ARG A 50 26.90 7.65 15.97
N TRP A 51 27.27 6.98 17.05
CA TRP A 51 28.52 7.22 17.75
C TRP A 51 29.25 5.89 17.95
N LYS A 52 30.41 5.73 17.34
CA LYS A 52 31.08 4.41 17.24
C LYS A 52 30.11 3.35 16.70
N GLN A 53 29.95 2.23 17.40
CA GLN A 53 29.01 1.17 17.07
C GLN A 53 27.59 1.41 17.62
N PHE A 54 27.38 2.49 18.38
CA PHE A 54 26.10 2.74 19.06
C PHE A 54 25.19 3.66 18.24
N LYS A 55 23.92 3.38 18.30
CA LYS A 55 22.84 4.28 17.87
C LYS A 55 22.34 5.01 19.10
N LEU A 56 22.40 6.33 19.07
CA LEU A 56 21.94 7.19 20.16
C LEU A 56 20.46 7.50 19.98
N ASP A 57 19.67 7.56 21.06
CA ASP A 57 18.25 7.88 21.01
C ASP A 57 18.01 9.37 20.68
N GLY A 58 18.77 10.26 21.31
CA GLY A 58 18.72 11.70 21.07
C GLY A 58 20.11 12.33 21.02
N TRP A 59 20.28 13.33 20.15
CA TRP A 59 21.55 14.04 19.98
C TRP A 59 21.36 15.55 19.95
N ILE A 60 22.15 16.28 20.71
CA ILE A 60 22.17 17.74 20.74
C ILE A 60 23.54 18.21 20.25
N GLU A 61 23.60 18.63 18.97
CA GLU A 61 24.86 18.99 18.29
C GLU A 61 25.59 20.14 18.96
N SER A 62 24.85 21.19 19.36
CA SER A 62 25.42 22.39 20.00
C SER A 62 26.13 22.13 21.32
N GLN A 63 25.79 21.04 22.01
CA GLN A 63 26.31 20.69 23.33
C GLN A 63 27.13 19.40 23.33
N GLN A 64 27.28 18.72 22.18
CA GLN A 64 27.91 17.40 22.08
C GLN A 64 27.33 16.40 23.10
N ARG A 65 26.01 16.46 23.33
CA ARG A 65 25.30 15.70 24.36
C ARG A 65 24.33 14.73 23.74
N CYS A 66 24.29 13.49 24.21
CA CYS A 66 23.25 12.53 23.87
C CYS A 66 22.26 12.35 25.03
N ILE A 67 21.02 11.98 24.67
CA ILE A 67 19.97 11.60 25.61
C ILE A 67 19.62 10.15 25.30
N GLU A 68 19.78 9.27 26.30
CA GLU A 68 19.37 7.86 26.21
C GLU A 68 18.07 7.70 27.03
N VAL A 69 17.02 7.19 26.38
CA VAL A 69 15.70 6.98 26.98
C VAL A 69 15.49 5.51 27.29
N LEU A 70 15.50 5.17 28.57
CA LEU A 70 15.52 3.81 29.06
C LEU A 70 14.12 3.33 29.45
N GLY A 71 13.54 2.43 28.67
CA GLY A 71 12.29 1.74 29.00
C GLY A 71 12.49 0.80 30.20
N CYS A 72 11.69 0.95 31.25
CA CYS A 72 11.89 0.25 32.52
C CYS A 72 11.95 -1.27 32.39
N TYR A 73 11.06 -1.85 31.60
CA TYR A 73 11.00 -3.30 31.36
C TYR A 73 12.18 -3.83 30.54
N TRP A 74 12.67 -3.01 29.58
CA TRP A 74 13.68 -3.42 28.60
C TRP A 74 15.11 -3.27 29.12
N HIS A 75 15.31 -2.36 30.07
CA HIS A 75 16.63 -1.96 30.57
C HIS A 75 16.85 -2.30 32.02
N GLY A 76 15.91 -3.00 32.67
CA GLY A 76 16.05 -3.47 34.03
C GLY A 76 16.05 -2.33 35.07
N CYS A 77 14.95 -1.56 35.12
CA CYS A 77 14.81 -0.47 36.09
C CYS A 77 14.60 -1.01 37.50
N GLU A 78 15.57 -0.85 38.38
CA GLU A 78 15.51 -1.31 39.80
C GLU A 78 14.48 -0.55 40.65
N ARG A 79 13.97 0.59 40.18
CA ARG A 79 12.86 1.31 40.83
C ARG A 79 11.50 0.64 40.54
N CYS A 80 11.38 0.01 39.39
CA CYS A 80 10.12 -0.58 38.93
C CYS A 80 10.04 -2.09 39.15
N PHE A 81 11.18 -2.79 39.17
CA PHE A 81 11.26 -4.24 39.22
C PHE A 81 12.27 -4.69 40.27
N LYS A 82 12.06 -5.87 40.84
CA LYS A 82 13.03 -6.44 41.81
C LYS A 82 14.25 -6.99 41.04
N PRO A 83 15.46 -6.95 41.64
CA PRO A 83 16.69 -7.37 40.95
C PRO A 83 16.64 -8.77 40.34
N ASP A 84 15.98 -9.72 41.02
CA ASP A 84 15.91 -11.12 40.61
C ASP A 84 14.63 -11.42 39.79
N GLU A 85 13.81 -10.41 39.51
CA GLU A 85 12.60 -10.55 38.70
C GLU A 85 12.96 -10.81 37.24
N GLN A 86 12.38 -11.87 36.66
CA GLN A 86 12.58 -12.21 35.27
C GLN A 86 11.73 -11.30 34.37
N LEU A 87 12.39 -10.64 33.43
CA LEU A 87 11.76 -9.72 32.49
C LEU A 87 11.83 -10.29 31.06
N ILE A 88 12.53 -9.60 30.17
CA ILE A 88 12.60 -9.97 28.76
C ILE A 88 13.55 -11.15 28.51
N ASP A 89 13.17 -12.07 27.65
CA ASP A 89 13.99 -13.24 27.22
C ASP A 89 14.53 -14.08 28.40
N GLY A 90 13.85 -14.07 29.55
CA GLY A 90 14.23 -14.80 30.76
C GLY A 90 15.39 -14.20 31.54
N LYS A 91 15.87 -13.02 31.15
CA LYS A 91 16.90 -12.27 31.91
C LYS A 91 16.30 -11.59 33.15
N THR A 92 17.06 -11.53 34.20
CA THR A 92 16.69 -10.81 35.42
C THR A 92 16.81 -9.30 35.23
N CYS A 93 16.10 -8.55 36.06
CA CYS A 93 16.19 -7.09 36.10
C CYS A 93 17.64 -6.64 36.28
N ARG A 94 18.40 -7.29 37.16
CA ARG A 94 19.84 -7.01 37.42
C ARG A 94 20.68 -7.21 36.15
N GLU A 95 20.54 -8.35 35.44
CA GLU A 95 21.31 -8.62 34.23
C GLU A 95 21.02 -7.60 33.12
N LEU A 96 19.78 -7.14 33.01
CA LEU A 96 19.40 -6.10 32.05
C LEU A 96 19.97 -4.74 32.45
N ASN A 97 19.95 -4.42 33.75
CA ASN A 97 20.53 -3.19 34.29
C ASN A 97 22.03 -3.16 34.05
N ASP A 98 22.76 -4.23 34.42
CA ASP A 98 24.21 -4.34 34.21
C ASP A 98 24.57 -4.13 32.72
N THR A 99 23.83 -4.76 31.81
CA THR A 99 24.01 -4.55 30.35
C THR A 99 23.79 -3.08 29.98
N THR A 100 22.81 -2.42 30.56
CA THR A 100 22.48 -1.01 30.30
C THR A 100 23.57 -0.10 30.83
N GLN A 101 24.05 -0.34 32.04
CA GLN A 101 25.14 0.43 32.65
C GLN A 101 26.47 0.27 31.89
N ASP A 102 26.76 -0.93 31.40
CA ASP A 102 27.92 -1.17 30.54
C ASP A 102 27.85 -0.37 29.24
N ARG A 103 26.67 -0.34 28.59
CA ARG A 103 26.44 0.50 27.40
C ARG A 103 26.67 1.98 27.71
N LEU A 104 26.08 2.49 28.78
CA LEU A 104 26.23 3.90 29.19
C LEU A 104 27.67 4.25 29.50
N ARG A 105 28.43 3.33 30.12
CA ARG A 105 29.86 3.48 30.41
C ARG A 105 30.64 3.61 29.10
N GLN A 106 30.42 2.72 28.14
CA GLN A 106 31.08 2.75 26.83
C GLN A 106 30.75 4.03 26.05
N LEU A 107 29.52 4.56 26.15
CA LEU A 107 29.15 5.85 25.53
C LEU A 107 29.93 7.04 26.15
N ARG A 108 30.28 6.98 27.43
CA ARG A 108 31.05 8.02 28.16
C ARG A 108 32.55 7.91 27.95
N GLU A 109 33.03 6.82 27.33
CA GLU A 109 34.45 6.66 27.00
C GLU A 109 34.87 7.55 25.84
N TYR A 110 36.13 8.01 25.87
CA TYR A 110 36.72 8.77 24.78
C TYR A 110 36.76 7.96 23.48
N ASP A 111 36.52 8.64 22.37
CA ASP A 111 36.74 8.06 21.06
C ASP A 111 38.24 8.12 20.66
N ASP A 112 38.58 7.55 19.49
CA ASP A 112 39.96 7.53 18.98
C ASP A 112 40.54 8.94 18.71
N HIS A 113 39.71 9.98 18.77
CA HIS A 113 40.08 11.38 18.62
C HIS A 113 40.05 12.17 19.93
N GLY A 114 39.95 11.50 21.08
CA GLY A 114 39.92 12.12 22.38
C GLY A 114 38.63 12.89 22.69
N ARG A 115 37.52 12.61 22.00
CA ARG A 115 36.21 13.20 22.28
C ARG A 115 35.40 12.27 23.16
N CYS A 116 34.70 12.81 24.14
CA CYS A 116 33.76 12.07 24.97
C CYS A 116 32.33 12.68 24.84
N LEU A 117 31.32 11.84 25.01
CA LEU A 117 29.94 12.30 25.04
C LEU A 117 29.49 12.70 26.44
N GLN A 118 28.74 13.79 26.53
CA GLN A 118 27.90 14.03 27.68
C GLN A 118 26.64 13.19 27.55
N VAL A 119 26.51 12.16 28.37
CA VAL A 119 25.37 11.21 28.30
C VAL A 119 24.39 11.56 29.41
N GLU A 120 23.22 12.02 29.02
CA GLU A 120 22.05 12.18 29.86
C GLU A 120 21.18 10.92 29.71
N GLU A 121 20.87 10.27 30.80
CA GLU A 121 19.97 9.12 30.86
C GLU A 121 18.65 9.52 31.52
N ILE A 122 17.54 9.00 30.99
CA ILE A 122 16.23 9.17 31.59
C ILE A 122 15.41 7.90 31.49
N TRP A 123 14.82 7.51 32.60
CA TRP A 123 13.98 6.32 32.67
C TRP A 123 12.51 6.60 32.35
N GLU A 124 11.81 5.63 31.78
CA GLU A 124 10.38 5.70 31.48
C GLU A 124 9.55 6.12 32.70
N CYS A 125 9.84 5.60 33.90
CA CYS A 125 9.14 5.97 35.13
C CYS A 125 9.38 7.44 35.52
N GLU A 126 10.55 8.00 35.23
CA GLU A 126 10.86 9.41 35.49
C GLU A 126 10.13 10.32 34.54
N ILE A 127 10.02 9.92 33.26
CA ILE A 127 9.19 10.63 32.25
C ILE A 127 7.73 10.66 32.71
N ASN A 128 7.21 9.51 33.15
CA ASN A 128 5.84 9.41 33.65
C ASN A 128 5.59 10.26 34.88
N ASP A 129 6.60 10.40 35.78
CA ASP A 129 6.49 11.27 36.94
C ASP A 129 6.61 12.76 36.58
N GLN A 130 7.40 13.11 35.58
CA GLN A 130 7.42 14.47 35.01
C GLN A 130 6.07 14.83 34.39
N LEU A 131 5.44 13.91 33.62
CA LEU A 131 4.11 14.11 33.02
C LEU A 131 3.01 14.39 34.06
N LYS A 132 3.09 13.77 35.24
CA LYS A 132 2.16 14.03 36.33
C LYS A 132 2.31 15.43 36.94
N LYS A 133 3.52 16.00 36.89
CA LYS A 133 3.87 17.27 37.55
C LYS A 133 3.90 18.46 36.58
N ASN A 134 4.00 18.24 35.28
CA ASN A 134 4.17 19.28 34.27
C ASN A 134 3.00 19.28 33.29
N GLU A 135 2.02 20.14 33.52
CA GLU A 135 0.83 20.26 32.66
C GLU A 135 1.18 20.66 31.21
N ARG A 136 2.21 21.47 31.00
CA ARG A 136 2.66 21.85 29.63
C ARG A 136 3.24 20.67 28.88
N MET A 137 4.04 19.85 29.57
CA MET A 137 4.57 18.62 29.00
C MET A 137 3.46 17.62 28.70
N LYS A 138 2.51 17.48 29.63
CA LYS A 138 1.33 16.62 29.44
C LYS A 138 0.49 17.07 28.25
N ALA A 139 0.16 18.36 28.16
CA ALA A 139 -0.56 18.91 27.02
C ALA A 139 0.18 18.70 25.69
N PHE A 140 1.51 18.84 25.70
CA PHE A 140 2.34 18.52 24.53
C PHE A 140 2.28 17.03 24.16
N PHE A 141 2.31 16.11 25.12
CA PHE A 141 2.21 14.67 24.89
C PHE A 141 0.81 14.26 24.43
N ASP A 142 -0.24 14.95 24.87
CA ASP A 142 -1.62 14.71 24.45
C ASP A 142 -1.91 15.29 23.05
N ASP A 143 -1.32 16.45 22.72
CA ASP A 143 -1.41 17.09 21.40
C ASP A 143 -0.59 16.36 20.33
N ILE A 144 0.52 15.75 20.76
CA ILE A 144 1.28 14.83 19.89
C ILE A 144 0.57 13.49 19.86
N SER A 145 -0.47 13.43 19.08
CA SER A 145 -1.09 12.16 18.70
C SER A 145 -0.05 11.21 18.08
N ASN A 146 -0.39 9.92 17.97
CA ASN A 146 0.42 8.88 17.29
C ASN A 146 0.81 9.21 15.83
N GLU A 147 0.52 10.41 15.37
CA GLU A 147 0.78 10.91 14.02
C GLU A 147 2.27 11.13 13.73
N ARG A 148 3.10 11.37 14.76
CA ARG A 148 4.56 11.55 14.62
C ARG A 148 5.36 10.26 14.49
N GLY A 149 4.72 9.13 14.34
CA GLY A 149 5.41 7.87 14.13
C GLY A 149 6.44 7.92 13.01
N PRO A 150 7.24 6.88 12.91
CA PRO A 150 8.33 6.77 11.93
C PRO A 150 7.84 6.84 10.48
N LEU A 151 8.73 7.24 9.58
CA LEU A 151 8.50 7.07 8.16
C LEU A 151 8.82 5.62 7.80
N ASP A 152 7.78 4.78 7.74
CA ASP A 152 7.88 3.39 7.29
C ASP A 152 7.40 3.29 5.83
N PRO A 153 8.25 2.89 4.87
CA PRO A 153 7.87 2.72 3.48
C PRO A 153 6.78 1.66 3.30
N ARG A 154 6.64 0.70 4.23
CA ARG A 154 5.55 -0.28 4.22
C ARG A 154 4.18 0.34 4.50
N LEU A 155 4.13 1.42 5.27
CA LEU A 155 2.90 2.18 5.49
C LEU A 155 2.51 3.00 4.26
N ALA A 156 3.50 3.49 3.50
CA ALA A 156 3.27 4.18 2.23
C ALA A 156 2.89 3.19 1.11
N TYR A 157 3.33 1.93 1.20
CA TYR A 157 3.02 0.92 0.21
C TYR A 157 1.54 0.56 0.25
N CYS A 158 0.83 0.96 -0.81
CA CYS A 158 -0.59 0.67 -1.04
C CYS A 158 -0.73 -0.06 -2.37
N GLY A 159 -1.69 -0.98 -2.46
CA GLY A 159 -2.07 -1.65 -3.70
C GLY A 159 -2.77 -0.72 -4.70
N GLY A 160 -3.30 -1.29 -5.76
CA GLY A 160 -4.11 -0.57 -6.74
C GLY A 160 -5.44 -0.09 -6.13
N ARG A 161 -5.99 0.97 -6.69
CA ARG A 161 -7.30 1.49 -6.31
C ARG A 161 -8.39 0.56 -6.82
N THR A 162 -9.31 0.14 -5.94
CA THR A 162 -10.46 -0.70 -6.29
C THR A 162 -11.67 -0.27 -5.48
N GLY A 163 -12.84 -0.24 -6.13
CA GLY A 163 -14.08 0.03 -5.43
C GLY A 163 -15.14 0.69 -6.30
N PRO A 164 -16.39 0.66 -5.83
CA PRO A 164 -17.50 1.29 -6.52
C PRO A 164 -17.54 2.80 -6.30
N LEU A 165 -17.99 3.52 -7.33
CA LEU A 165 -18.52 4.86 -7.25
C LEU A 165 -20.06 4.83 -7.34
N ARG A 166 -20.60 3.73 -7.93
CA ARG A 166 -22.02 3.39 -7.97
C ARG A 166 -22.19 1.91 -7.65
N LEU A 167 -23.26 1.56 -6.93
CA LEU A 167 -23.57 0.15 -6.64
C LEU A 167 -24.42 -0.50 -7.74
N PHE A 168 -25.18 0.30 -8.46
CA PHE A 168 -26.08 -0.21 -9.49
C PHE A 168 -26.24 0.83 -10.60
N ALA A 169 -26.26 0.38 -11.86
CA ALA A 169 -26.54 1.22 -13.01
C ALA A 169 -27.13 0.40 -14.16
N GLU A 170 -28.09 1.00 -14.85
CA GLU A 170 -28.57 0.59 -16.15
C GLU A 170 -28.47 1.79 -17.09
N PRO A 171 -28.05 1.59 -18.35
CA PRO A 171 -27.95 2.68 -19.30
C PRO A 171 -29.35 3.04 -19.82
N ALA A 172 -29.62 4.33 -20.06
CA ALA A 172 -30.77 4.78 -20.86
C ALA A 172 -30.59 4.39 -22.34
N GLU A 173 -31.61 4.60 -23.16
CA GLU A 173 -31.57 4.23 -24.60
C GLU A 173 -30.42 4.91 -25.37
N ASP A 174 -30.13 6.17 -25.03
CA ASP A 174 -29.04 6.96 -25.60
C ASP A 174 -27.70 6.78 -24.90
N GLU A 175 -27.64 5.91 -23.90
CA GLU A 175 -26.44 5.61 -23.09
C GLU A 175 -25.90 4.19 -23.34
N LYS A 176 -24.66 3.98 -22.98
CA LYS A 176 -24.05 2.65 -22.85
C LYS A 176 -23.15 2.61 -21.61
N ILE A 177 -22.87 1.40 -21.15
CA ILE A 177 -21.84 1.12 -20.17
C ILE A 177 -20.66 0.48 -20.90
N SER A 178 -19.46 0.99 -20.68
CA SER A 178 -18.21 0.44 -21.21
C SER A 178 -17.24 0.08 -20.09
N VAL A 179 -16.44 -0.95 -20.32
CA VAL A 179 -15.33 -1.36 -19.46
C VAL A 179 -14.04 -1.05 -20.19
N PHE A 180 -13.21 -0.21 -19.61
CA PHE A 180 -11.90 0.12 -20.15
C PHE A 180 -10.81 -0.42 -19.24
N ASP A 181 -9.81 -1.08 -19.81
CA ASP A 181 -8.65 -1.65 -19.12
C ASP A 181 -7.35 -1.02 -19.63
N ILE A 182 -6.43 -0.71 -18.72
CA ILE A 182 -5.13 -0.16 -19.09
C ILE A 182 -4.23 -1.27 -19.60
N VAL A 183 -3.83 -1.17 -20.85
CA VAL A 183 -2.94 -2.15 -21.49
C VAL A 183 -1.63 -2.27 -20.71
N SER A 184 -1.48 -3.40 -20.00
CA SER A 184 -0.28 -3.74 -19.24
C SER A 184 0.22 -2.59 -18.32
N LEU A 185 -0.61 -2.12 -17.40
CA LEU A 185 -0.34 -0.98 -16.52
C LEU A 185 1.03 -1.06 -15.82
N TYR A 186 1.34 -2.15 -15.12
CA TYR A 186 2.61 -2.27 -14.40
C TYR A 186 3.85 -2.32 -15.30
N PRO A 187 3.84 -3.01 -16.45
CA PRO A 187 4.90 -2.89 -17.45
C PRO A 187 5.07 -1.46 -17.98
N TRP A 188 3.96 -0.74 -18.20
CA TRP A 188 4.03 0.67 -18.56
C TRP A 188 4.73 1.50 -17.47
N VAL A 189 4.32 1.33 -16.22
CA VAL A 189 4.95 2.02 -15.09
C VAL A 189 6.44 1.72 -15.01
N ASN A 190 6.82 0.44 -15.12
CA ASN A 190 8.23 0.04 -15.08
C ASN A 190 9.04 0.61 -16.24
N TYR A 191 8.40 0.91 -17.38
CA TYR A 191 9.04 1.50 -18.54
C TYR A 191 9.18 3.03 -18.49
N ASP A 192 8.15 3.70 -17.94
CA ASP A 192 7.94 5.15 -18.03
C ASP A 192 8.25 5.91 -16.73
N THR A 193 8.63 5.22 -15.66
CA THR A 193 8.80 5.85 -14.34
C THR A 193 10.27 5.99 -13.96
N ASP A 194 10.61 7.16 -13.43
CA ASP A 194 11.86 7.38 -12.71
C ASP A 194 11.78 6.71 -11.34
N TYR A 195 12.79 5.94 -11.00
CA TYR A 195 12.97 5.32 -9.72
C TYR A 195 14.13 5.94 -8.96
N PRO A 196 14.03 6.05 -7.62
CA PRO A 196 15.14 6.55 -6.82
C PRO A 196 16.33 5.58 -6.82
N ILE A 197 17.52 6.14 -6.66
CA ILE A 197 18.80 5.41 -6.59
C ILE A 197 19.50 5.75 -5.27
N GLY A 198 20.26 4.79 -4.77
CA GLY A 198 21.14 4.97 -3.62
C GLY A 198 20.43 5.11 -2.29
N ILE A 199 21.14 5.64 -1.31
CA ILE A 199 20.69 5.79 0.07
C ILE A 199 20.03 7.16 0.24
N PRO A 200 18.81 7.24 0.80
CA PRO A 200 18.16 8.53 1.01
C PRO A 200 18.78 9.31 2.17
N THR A 201 18.80 10.63 2.04
CA THR A 201 19.02 11.52 3.16
C THR A 201 17.73 11.66 3.96
N ILE A 202 17.81 11.46 5.27
CA ILE A 202 16.66 11.61 6.17
C ILE A 202 16.55 13.08 6.54
N ILE A 203 15.41 13.68 6.26
CA ILE A 203 15.10 15.07 6.59
C ILE A 203 14.22 15.09 7.83
N HIS A 204 14.69 15.79 8.87
CA HIS A 204 13.96 16.06 10.10
C HIS A 204 13.73 17.57 10.20
N PRO A 205 12.49 18.06 10.05
CA PRO A 205 12.19 19.46 10.30
C PRO A 205 12.34 19.79 11.79
N ASN A 206 12.76 21.02 12.09
CA ASN A 206 12.72 21.55 13.44
C ASN A 206 11.26 21.72 13.91
N ALA A 207 11.06 21.89 15.22
CA ALA A 207 9.71 21.98 15.79
C ALA A 207 8.85 23.10 15.14
N ASP A 208 9.47 24.22 14.80
CA ASP A 208 8.80 25.35 14.15
C ASP A 208 8.50 25.09 12.66
N GLU A 209 9.36 24.31 12.01
CA GLU A 209 9.22 23.92 10.59
C GLU A 209 8.21 22.78 10.38
N MET A 210 7.74 22.15 11.45
CA MET A 210 6.72 21.09 11.36
C MET A 210 5.34 21.63 11.01
N ASN A 211 5.04 22.88 11.39
CA ASN A 211 3.80 23.56 11.06
C ASN A 211 3.98 24.23 9.69
N VAL A 212 3.34 23.68 8.70
CA VAL A 212 3.44 24.18 7.33
C VAL A 212 2.06 24.54 6.77
N ASN A 213 2.05 25.24 5.66
CA ASN A 213 0.85 25.51 4.88
C ASN A 213 1.20 25.34 3.40
N TRP A 214 1.41 24.10 2.99
CA TRP A 214 1.73 23.79 1.61
C TRP A 214 0.45 23.61 0.81
N THR A 215 0.28 24.44 -0.21
CA THR A 215 -0.91 24.50 -1.06
C THR A 215 -0.59 24.31 -2.55
N LYS A 216 0.69 24.18 -2.89
CA LYS A 216 1.17 24.05 -4.26
C LYS A 216 2.32 23.04 -4.33
N PRO A 217 2.53 22.36 -5.47
CA PRO A 217 3.62 21.40 -5.66
C PRO A 217 5.03 21.96 -5.37
N GLU A 218 5.25 23.25 -5.66
CA GLU A 218 6.56 23.91 -5.48
C GLU A 218 7.01 23.97 -4.02
N HIS A 219 6.11 23.75 -3.06
CA HIS A 219 6.46 23.63 -1.65
C HIS A 219 7.18 22.31 -1.31
N LEU A 220 7.09 21.29 -2.18
CA LEU A 220 7.75 20.01 -1.98
C LEU A 220 9.22 20.10 -2.44
N GLN A 221 10.12 20.32 -1.49
CA GLN A 221 11.55 20.51 -1.76
C GLN A 221 12.32 19.20 -1.96
N TYR A 222 11.76 18.06 -1.57
CA TYR A 222 12.47 16.77 -1.54
C TYR A 222 11.82 15.78 -2.50
N ARG A 223 12.61 15.19 -3.38
CA ARG A 223 12.15 14.06 -4.20
C ARG A 223 12.29 12.77 -3.39
N GLY A 224 11.16 12.18 -2.99
CA GLY A 224 11.21 10.98 -2.17
C GLY A 224 9.92 10.68 -1.41
N LEU A 225 10.05 10.21 -0.18
CA LEU A 225 8.95 9.86 0.70
C LEU A 225 8.74 10.95 1.75
N TYR A 226 7.48 11.25 2.01
CA TYR A 226 7.06 12.21 3.02
C TYR A 226 6.15 11.57 4.05
N ARG A 227 6.32 11.95 5.30
CA ARG A 227 5.33 11.79 6.35
C ARG A 227 4.73 13.13 6.65
N VAL A 228 3.45 13.29 6.31
CA VAL A 228 2.73 14.56 6.40
C VAL A 228 1.30 14.34 6.88
N ARG A 229 0.69 15.42 7.39
CA ARG A 229 -0.76 15.50 7.56
C ARG A 229 -1.34 16.34 6.43
N VAL A 230 -2.39 15.80 5.81
CA VAL A 230 -3.05 16.41 4.67
C VAL A 230 -4.51 16.70 4.99
N ILE A 231 -5.00 17.79 4.44
CA ILE A 231 -6.41 18.21 4.49
C ILE A 231 -6.95 18.10 3.06
N PRO A 232 -7.85 17.17 2.75
CA PRO A 232 -8.46 17.09 1.43
C PRO A 232 -9.34 18.31 1.14
N PRO A 233 -9.46 18.76 -0.12
CA PRO A 233 -10.41 19.80 -0.50
C PRO A 233 -11.85 19.31 -0.31
N ARG A 234 -12.81 20.24 -0.23
CA ARG A 234 -14.24 19.93 -0.29
C ARG A 234 -14.69 19.83 -1.74
N GLY A 235 -15.68 18.98 -2.03
CA GLY A 235 -16.25 18.87 -3.37
C GLY A 235 -15.43 18.04 -4.38
N LEU A 236 -14.35 17.38 -3.96
CA LEU A 236 -13.54 16.55 -4.84
C LEU A 236 -14.21 15.19 -5.06
N ARG A 237 -14.72 14.95 -6.28
CA ARG A 237 -15.40 13.69 -6.62
C ARG A 237 -14.49 12.46 -6.63
N VAL A 238 -13.24 12.65 -7.04
CA VAL A 238 -12.26 11.57 -7.14
C VAL A 238 -11.05 11.93 -6.28
N PRO A 239 -11.01 11.54 -4.99
CA PRO A 239 -9.85 11.76 -4.13
C PRO A 239 -8.63 10.99 -4.63
N VAL A 240 -7.42 11.56 -4.52
CA VAL A 240 -6.20 10.95 -5.06
C VAL A 240 -5.40 10.19 -4.01
N LEU A 241 -5.32 10.69 -2.78
CA LEU A 241 -4.47 10.09 -1.76
C LEU A 241 -5.11 8.86 -1.11
N PRO A 242 -4.36 7.76 -0.99
CA PRO A 242 -4.77 6.57 -0.27
C PRO A 242 -4.77 6.81 1.25
N MET A 243 -5.75 6.26 1.93
CA MET A 243 -5.89 6.26 3.37
C MET A 243 -6.13 4.83 3.85
N LYS A 244 -5.45 4.39 4.90
CA LYS A 244 -5.67 3.08 5.51
C LYS A 244 -6.43 3.23 6.82
N ILE A 245 -7.59 2.60 6.89
CA ILE A 245 -8.38 2.50 8.11
C ILE A 245 -8.69 1.03 8.32
N ASP A 246 -8.27 0.48 9.47
CA ASP A 246 -8.50 -0.94 9.82
C ASP A 246 -8.09 -1.92 8.72
N GLU A 247 -6.86 -1.81 8.23
CA GLU A 247 -6.28 -2.63 7.16
C GLU A 247 -6.92 -2.42 5.77
N ARG A 248 -7.91 -1.54 5.63
CA ARG A 248 -8.58 -1.23 4.37
C ARG A 248 -7.97 -0.02 3.70
N LEU A 249 -7.84 -0.11 2.38
CA LEU A 249 -7.39 0.97 1.53
C LEU A 249 -8.61 1.76 1.03
N LEU A 250 -8.70 3.00 1.43
CA LEU A 250 -9.79 3.92 1.10
C LEU A 250 -9.24 5.16 0.40
N PHE A 251 -10.11 5.85 -0.34
CA PHE A 251 -9.83 7.15 -0.96
C PHE A 251 -10.97 8.09 -0.58
N SER A 252 -10.77 8.90 0.44
CA SER A 252 -11.84 9.73 1.02
C SER A 252 -11.39 11.16 1.25
N CYS A 253 -12.32 12.11 1.15
CA CYS A 253 -12.10 13.51 1.48
C CYS A 253 -12.26 13.83 2.96
N CYS A 254 -12.58 12.85 3.81
CA CYS A 254 -12.76 13.06 5.24
C CYS A 254 -12.41 11.82 6.06
N HIS A 255 -11.36 11.90 6.86
CA HIS A 255 -10.95 10.82 7.75
C HIS A 255 -12.05 10.46 8.76
N ARG A 256 -12.71 11.47 9.36
CA ARG A 256 -13.76 11.22 10.36
C ARG A 256 -14.96 10.52 9.77
N CYS A 257 -15.40 10.90 8.57
CA CYS A 257 -16.45 10.18 7.86
C CYS A 257 -16.02 8.73 7.60
N ALA A 258 -14.87 8.52 7.00
CA ALA A 258 -14.38 7.19 6.68
C ALA A 258 -14.27 6.27 7.92
N ALA A 259 -13.90 6.81 9.08
CA ALA A 259 -13.86 6.08 10.35
C ALA A 259 -15.23 5.82 10.97
N LEU A 260 -16.17 6.76 10.84
CA LEU A 260 -17.53 6.63 11.42
C LEU A 260 -18.42 5.68 10.62
N PHE A 261 -18.31 5.70 9.29
CA PHE A 261 -19.14 4.85 8.41
C PHE A 261 -18.90 3.36 8.60
N ARG A 262 -17.81 2.97 9.21
CA ARG A 262 -17.58 1.60 9.64
C ARG A 262 -18.69 1.03 10.55
N LYS A 263 -19.35 1.90 11.33
CA LYS A 263 -20.41 1.53 12.28
C LYS A 263 -21.82 1.79 11.73
N CYS A 264 -21.94 2.34 10.52
CA CYS A 264 -23.22 2.71 9.95
C CYS A 264 -23.81 1.55 9.16
N VAL A 265 -24.91 0.98 9.66
CA VAL A 265 -25.64 -0.13 9.03
C VAL A 265 -26.72 0.39 8.06
N THR A 266 -27.06 1.68 8.13
CA THR A 266 -28.12 2.31 7.33
C THR A 266 -27.57 3.24 6.26
N ARG A 267 -28.32 3.47 5.17
CA ARG A 267 -27.97 4.45 4.13
C ARG A 267 -27.84 5.83 4.75
N CYS A 268 -26.62 6.36 4.79
CA CYS A 268 -26.38 7.74 5.24
C CYS A 268 -26.54 8.69 4.07
N SER A 269 -27.39 9.72 4.24
CA SER A 269 -27.64 10.77 3.23
C SER A 269 -27.15 12.14 3.69
N HIS A 270 -26.30 12.23 4.73
CA HIS A 270 -25.91 13.51 5.30
C HIS A 270 -24.65 14.09 4.63
N LYS A 271 -24.63 15.38 4.48
CA LYS A 271 -23.43 16.15 4.08
C LYS A 271 -22.36 16.09 5.17
N CYS A 272 -21.09 16.02 4.76
CA CYS A 272 -19.97 16.12 5.68
C CYS A 272 -19.87 17.55 6.25
N THR A 273 -20.11 17.67 7.56
CA THR A 273 -20.00 18.95 8.31
C THR A 273 -18.71 19.03 9.14
N HIS A 274 -17.82 18.05 9.04
CA HIS A 274 -16.59 17.99 9.82
C HIS A 274 -15.66 19.16 9.50
N SER A 275 -14.99 19.68 10.53
CA SER A 275 -13.95 20.70 10.38
C SER A 275 -12.74 20.14 9.59
N ASP A 276 -11.89 21.02 9.09
CA ASP A 276 -10.69 20.62 8.35
C ASP A 276 -9.74 19.77 9.21
N GLN A 277 -9.64 20.04 10.51
CA GLN A 277 -8.90 19.18 11.45
C GLN A 277 -9.48 17.75 11.56
N GLN A 278 -10.80 17.64 11.56
CA GLN A 278 -11.48 16.33 11.61
C GLN A 278 -11.43 15.58 10.27
N ARG A 279 -11.28 16.30 9.18
CA ARG A 279 -11.13 15.77 7.83
C ARG A 279 -9.70 15.34 7.53
N ALA A 280 -8.73 16.01 8.18
CA ALA A 280 -7.31 15.76 8.01
C ALA A 280 -6.92 14.31 8.36
N PHE A 281 -5.90 13.81 7.69
CA PHE A 281 -5.28 12.53 8.03
C PHE A 281 -3.77 12.56 7.79
N THR A 282 -3.06 11.77 8.59
CA THR A 282 -1.62 11.61 8.48
C THR A 282 -1.30 10.36 7.70
N GLY A 283 -0.33 10.45 6.78
CA GLY A 283 0.11 9.33 5.97
C GLY A 283 1.57 9.44 5.54
N ASN A 284 2.05 8.36 4.95
CA ASN A 284 3.32 8.32 4.25
C ASN A 284 3.02 8.27 2.75
N PHE A 285 3.52 9.24 1.99
CA PHE A 285 3.23 9.39 0.57
C PHE A 285 4.51 9.60 -0.22
N THR A 286 4.50 9.18 -1.47
CA THR A 286 5.53 9.59 -2.43
C THR A 286 5.33 11.06 -2.81
N HIS A 287 6.44 11.74 -3.18
CA HIS A 287 6.34 13.12 -3.67
C HIS A 287 5.38 13.25 -4.85
N ILE A 288 5.38 12.29 -5.79
CA ILE A 288 4.49 12.31 -6.97
C ILE A 288 3.00 12.26 -6.60
N GLU A 289 2.62 11.53 -5.54
CA GLU A 289 1.24 11.52 -5.07
C GLU A 289 0.88 12.83 -4.35
N LEU A 290 1.83 13.41 -3.61
CA LEU A 290 1.61 14.71 -2.96
C LEU A 290 1.56 15.86 -3.96
N GLU A 291 2.40 15.86 -5.00
CA GLU A 291 2.34 16.82 -6.10
C GLU A 291 0.93 16.84 -6.71
N LYS A 292 0.43 15.66 -7.10
CA LYS A 292 -0.92 15.52 -7.64
C LYS A 292 -2.01 15.96 -6.64
N ALA A 293 -1.85 15.67 -5.36
CA ALA A 293 -2.80 16.10 -4.34
C ALA A 293 -2.82 17.62 -4.19
N LEU A 294 -1.67 18.27 -4.16
CA LEU A 294 -1.57 19.73 -4.06
C LEU A 294 -2.16 20.42 -5.30
N GLU A 295 -1.95 19.88 -6.52
CA GLU A 295 -2.63 20.33 -7.75
C GLU A 295 -4.16 20.27 -7.62
N LEU A 296 -4.68 19.32 -6.88
CA LEU A 296 -6.13 19.13 -6.66
C LEU A 296 -6.69 19.94 -5.47
N GLY A 297 -5.86 20.77 -4.85
CA GLY A 297 -6.28 21.64 -3.74
C GLY A 297 -6.21 20.98 -2.36
N TYR A 298 -5.49 19.88 -2.20
CA TYR A 298 -5.11 19.42 -0.86
C TYR A 298 -4.18 20.43 -0.21
N VAL A 299 -4.23 20.50 1.10
CA VAL A 299 -3.32 21.31 1.92
C VAL A 299 -2.51 20.38 2.81
N VAL A 300 -1.19 20.55 2.84
CA VAL A 300 -0.34 19.93 3.87
C VAL A 300 -0.18 20.93 4.99
N ASP A 301 -0.67 20.59 6.19
CA ASP A 301 -0.59 21.46 7.37
C ASP A 301 0.44 21.03 8.41
N ARG A 302 0.96 19.81 8.27
CA ARG A 302 2.02 19.26 9.12
C ARG A 302 3.03 18.47 8.30
N PHE A 303 4.32 18.74 8.54
CA PHE A 303 5.45 18.01 7.96
C PHE A 303 6.28 17.38 9.07
N TRP A 304 6.38 16.05 9.04
CA TRP A 304 7.06 15.30 10.10
C TRP A 304 8.45 14.83 9.70
N ARG A 305 8.61 14.34 8.47
CA ARG A 305 9.84 13.77 7.92
C ARG A 305 9.80 13.66 6.42
N ALA A 306 10.98 13.61 5.81
CA ALA A 306 11.13 13.10 4.44
C ALA A 306 12.36 12.21 4.31
N TRP A 307 12.31 11.30 3.35
CA TRP A 307 13.47 10.64 2.78
C TRP A 307 13.71 11.26 1.43
N HIS A 308 14.85 11.91 1.26
CA HIS A 308 15.23 12.54 0.00
C HIS A 308 16.25 11.68 -0.74
N TYR A 309 15.91 11.31 -1.97
CA TYR A 309 16.82 10.65 -2.89
C TYR A 309 17.37 11.69 -3.88
N ALA A 310 18.69 11.85 -3.91
CA ALA A 310 19.35 12.82 -4.79
C ALA A 310 19.36 12.35 -6.25
N GLU A 311 19.49 11.04 -6.47
CA GLU A 311 19.63 10.44 -7.78
C GLU A 311 18.41 9.62 -8.19
N TRP A 312 18.09 9.66 -9.48
CA TRP A 312 16.92 9.01 -10.08
C TRP A 312 17.27 8.45 -11.46
N SER A 313 16.66 7.33 -11.82
CA SER A 313 16.84 6.73 -13.15
C SER A 313 15.53 6.10 -13.64
N ASP A 314 15.26 6.29 -14.92
CA ASP A 314 14.21 5.61 -15.68
C ASP A 314 14.72 4.31 -16.35
N GLN A 315 16.02 3.98 -16.20
CA GLN A 315 16.63 2.86 -16.92
C GLN A 315 16.52 1.51 -16.18
N ILE A 316 16.21 1.50 -14.87
CA ILE A 316 16.27 0.29 -14.04
C ILE A 316 15.50 -0.89 -14.64
N PHE A 317 14.33 -0.66 -15.21
CA PHE A 317 13.48 -1.71 -15.76
C PHE A 317 13.37 -1.72 -17.29
N LYS A 318 13.83 -0.65 -17.98
CA LYS A 318 13.61 -0.50 -19.44
C LYS A 318 14.15 -1.67 -20.25
N GLY A 319 15.37 -2.12 -19.96
CA GLY A 319 15.97 -3.27 -20.66
C GLY A 319 15.13 -4.54 -20.51
N TYR A 320 14.70 -4.84 -19.29
CA TYR A 320 13.84 -5.98 -19.00
C TYR A 320 12.49 -5.87 -19.71
N VAL A 321 11.83 -4.72 -19.63
CA VAL A 321 10.52 -4.51 -20.26
C VAL A 321 10.63 -4.63 -21.77
N ARG A 322 11.64 -4.03 -22.41
CA ARG A 322 11.89 -4.15 -23.86
C ARG A 322 12.04 -5.60 -24.31
N GLN A 323 12.82 -6.40 -23.58
CA GLN A 323 13.00 -7.82 -23.92
C GLN A 323 11.69 -8.60 -23.91
N PHE A 324 10.86 -8.41 -22.87
CA PHE A 324 9.61 -9.16 -22.75
C PHE A 324 8.44 -8.57 -23.56
N ILE A 325 8.46 -7.27 -23.88
CA ILE A 325 7.56 -6.69 -24.91
C ILE A 325 7.86 -7.34 -26.26
N ARG A 326 9.14 -7.39 -26.67
CA ARG A 326 9.55 -8.04 -27.90
C ARG A 326 9.01 -9.46 -27.97
N LEU A 327 9.26 -10.28 -26.94
CA LEU A 327 8.79 -11.66 -26.88
C LEU A 327 7.26 -11.77 -26.94
N LYS A 328 6.54 -10.88 -26.22
CA LYS A 328 5.07 -10.81 -26.22
C LYS A 328 4.52 -10.52 -27.60
N VAL A 329 5.07 -9.52 -28.29
CA VAL A 329 4.60 -9.06 -29.61
C VAL A 329 4.93 -10.10 -30.68
N GLU A 330 6.17 -10.57 -30.76
CA GLU A 330 6.57 -11.60 -31.71
C GLU A 330 5.73 -12.88 -31.56
N SER A 331 5.35 -13.26 -30.33
CA SER A 331 4.52 -14.44 -30.06
C SER A 331 3.00 -14.21 -30.18
N SER A 332 2.57 -12.97 -30.39
CA SER A 332 1.15 -12.65 -30.62
C SER A 332 0.72 -12.83 -32.08
N GLY A 333 1.66 -12.77 -33.03
CA GLY A 333 1.37 -12.63 -34.46
C GLY A 333 0.96 -11.19 -34.80
N PHE A 334 0.78 -10.89 -36.08
CA PHE A 334 0.27 -9.60 -36.51
C PHE A 334 -1.22 -9.45 -36.14
N PRO A 335 -1.66 -8.23 -35.75
CA PRO A 335 -3.07 -7.94 -35.49
C PRO A 335 -3.97 -8.16 -36.73
N GLU A 336 -5.28 -8.32 -36.50
CA GLU A 336 -6.26 -8.30 -37.58
C GLU A 336 -6.18 -6.98 -38.36
N GLY A 337 -6.23 -7.08 -39.70
CA GLY A 337 -6.10 -5.91 -40.58
C GLY A 337 -4.67 -5.51 -40.96
N VAL A 338 -3.65 -6.17 -40.41
CA VAL A 338 -2.22 -5.98 -40.78
C VAL A 338 -1.80 -7.14 -41.72
N GLU A 339 -2.12 -7.01 -42.99
CA GLU A 339 -1.96 -8.09 -43.98
C GLU A 339 -0.82 -7.83 -44.98
N THR A 340 -0.70 -6.57 -45.46
CA THR A 340 0.31 -6.24 -46.48
C THR A 340 1.71 -6.12 -45.87
N SER A 341 2.73 -6.23 -46.72
CA SER A 341 4.12 -6.08 -46.29
C SER A 341 4.42 -4.69 -45.74
N GLU A 342 3.82 -3.67 -46.31
CA GLU A 342 3.94 -2.28 -45.89
C GLU A 342 3.31 -2.08 -44.51
N GLN A 343 2.10 -2.61 -44.26
CA GLN A 343 1.44 -2.55 -42.95
C GLN A 343 2.23 -3.30 -41.88
N LYS A 344 2.79 -4.46 -42.20
CA LYS A 344 3.65 -5.23 -41.31
C LYS A 344 4.93 -4.48 -40.96
N GLN A 345 5.55 -3.83 -41.96
CA GLN A 345 6.73 -3.02 -41.71
C GLN A 345 6.41 -1.79 -40.84
N GLN A 346 5.30 -1.10 -41.14
CA GLN A 346 4.83 0.02 -40.34
C GLN A 346 4.59 -0.37 -38.88
N TYR A 347 3.98 -1.55 -38.64
CA TYR A 347 3.78 -2.09 -37.27
C TYR A 347 5.11 -2.30 -36.54
N ILE A 348 6.13 -2.86 -37.20
CA ILE A 348 7.47 -3.04 -36.64
C ILE A 348 8.14 -1.70 -36.32
N ASP A 349 8.07 -0.76 -37.26
CA ASP A 349 8.68 0.56 -37.11
C ASP A 349 8.04 1.37 -35.98
N GLU A 350 6.75 1.16 -35.73
CA GLU A 350 6.04 1.79 -34.62
C GLU A 350 6.54 1.28 -33.26
N TYR A 351 6.77 -0.02 -33.08
CA TYR A 351 7.38 -0.57 -31.87
C TYR A 351 8.82 -0.10 -31.66
N ARG A 352 9.59 0.03 -32.77
CA ARG A 352 10.92 0.61 -32.71
C ARG A 352 10.87 2.07 -32.25
N ARG A 353 9.96 2.86 -32.81
CA ARG A 353 9.80 4.28 -32.46
C ARG A 353 9.38 4.49 -31.01
N ILE A 354 8.42 3.70 -30.51
CA ILE A 354 7.82 3.90 -29.18
C ILE A 354 8.70 3.31 -28.08
N TYR A 355 9.21 2.10 -28.27
CA TYR A 355 9.93 1.36 -27.22
C TYR A 355 11.43 1.17 -27.50
N GLY A 356 11.92 1.51 -28.66
CA GLY A 356 13.26 1.15 -29.08
C GLY A 356 13.44 -0.37 -29.20
N VAL A 357 12.38 -1.10 -29.61
CA VAL A 357 12.38 -2.55 -29.75
C VAL A 357 12.36 -2.94 -31.21
N ASP A 358 13.42 -3.62 -31.64
CA ASP A 358 13.50 -4.19 -32.99
C ASP A 358 12.82 -5.57 -33.02
N LEU A 359 11.64 -5.62 -33.63
CA LEU A 359 10.91 -6.88 -33.84
C LEU A 359 11.49 -7.63 -35.03
N ASP A 360 11.64 -8.94 -34.90
CA ASP A 360 12.07 -9.82 -35.98
C ASP A 360 10.84 -10.28 -36.79
N PHE A 361 10.74 -9.82 -38.04
CA PHE A 361 9.64 -10.15 -38.95
C PHE A 361 9.39 -11.66 -39.07
N GLY A 362 10.46 -12.46 -39.09
CA GLY A 362 10.39 -13.91 -39.21
C GLY A 362 9.88 -14.63 -37.96
N ARG A 363 9.94 -13.96 -36.80
CA ARG A 363 9.51 -14.48 -35.51
C ARG A 363 8.09 -14.06 -35.12
N ILE A 364 7.48 -13.11 -35.84
CA ILE A 364 6.12 -12.68 -35.55
C ILE A 364 5.13 -13.77 -35.98
N LYS A 365 4.91 -14.73 -35.09
CA LYS A 365 4.01 -15.89 -35.28
C LYS A 365 3.23 -16.18 -34.01
N LYS A 366 1.95 -16.48 -34.14
CA LYS A 366 1.07 -16.81 -33.01
C LYS A 366 1.60 -18.01 -32.21
N ASN A 367 2.02 -17.78 -30.97
CA ASN A 367 2.45 -18.77 -29.99
C ASN A 367 1.87 -18.46 -28.62
N PRO A 368 0.70 -19.02 -28.26
CA PRO A 368 -0.01 -18.70 -27.02
C PRO A 368 0.83 -19.00 -25.77
N GLY A 369 1.67 -20.05 -25.78
CA GLY A 369 2.53 -20.41 -24.65
C GLY A 369 3.61 -19.37 -24.35
N LEU A 370 4.36 -18.94 -25.38
CA LEU A 370 5.38 -17.90 -25.22
C LEU A 370 4.74 -16.54 -24.88
N ARG A 371 3.60 -16.21 -25.49
CA ARG A 371 2.85 -14.99 -25.17
C ARG A 371 2.41 -14.98 -23.70
N PHE A 372 1.93 -16.11 -23.19
CA PHE A 372 1.55 -16.25 -21.77
C PHE A 372 2.76 -16.04 -20.84
N ILE A 373 3.89 -16.67 -21.16
CA ILE A 373 5.14 -16.51 -20.38
C ILE A 373 5.60 -15.05 -20.39
N ALA A 374 5.62 -14.41 -21.57
CA ALA A 374 6.03 -13.01 -21.68
C ALA A 374 5.11 -12.08 -20.87
N LYS A 375 3.77 -12.29 -20.93
CA LYS A 375 2.80 -11.56 -20.12
C LYS A 375 3.02 -11.79 -18.61
N LEU A 376 3.30 -13.03 -18.20
CA LEU A 376 3.59 -13.35 -16.81
C LEU A 376 4.86 -12.64 -16.33
N MET A 377 5.93 -12.66 -17.11
CA MET A 377 7.19 -12.02 -16.78
C MET A 377 7.02 -10.50 -16.62
N LEU A 378 6.32 -9.86 -17.53
CA LEU A 378 6.03 -8.42 -17.47
C LEU A 378 5.23 -8.04 -16.21
N ASN A 379 4.20 -8.79 -15.87
CA ASN A 379 3.27 -8.41 -14.80
C ASN A 379 3.71 -8.82 -13.40
N SER A 380 4.59 -9.81 -13.25
CA SER A 380 4.91 -10.38 -11.92
C SER A 380 6.17 -9.81 -11.26
N LEU A 381 7.03 -9.07 -11.99
CA LEU A 381 8.31 -8.61 -11.49
C LEU A 381 8.17 -7.70 -10.26
N TRP A 382 7.35 -6.68 -10.35
CA TRP A 382 7.17 -5.68 -9.30
C TRP A 382 6.65 -6.26 -7.98
N GLY A 383 5.74 -7.24 -8.06
CA GLY A 383 5.17 -7.88 -6.88
C GLY A 383 6.21 -8.65 -6.06
N LYS A 384 7.27 -9.14 -6.70
CA LYS A 384 8.36 -9.84 -6.01
C LYS A 384 9.17 -8.91 -5.11
N PHE A 385 9.33 -7.65 -5.49
CA PHE A 385 10.02 -6.65 -4.66
C PHE A 385 9.26 -6.29 -3.39
N SER A 386 7.91 -6.37 -3.40
CA SER A 386 7.06 -6.04 -2.24
C SER A 386 6.91 -7.18 -1.23
N MET A 387 7.46 -8.36 -1.49
CA MET A 387 7.33 -9.52 -0.61
C MET A 387 7.73 -9.19 0.82
N ARG A 388 6.94 -9.70 1.75
CA ARG A 388 7.25 -9.66 3.18
C ARG A 388 8.14 -10.86 3.51
N ASN A 389 9.21 -10.63 4.25
CA ASN A 389 10.17 -11.66 4.63
C ASN A 389 9.71 -12.50 5.84
N GLN A 390 8.69 -12.02 6.55
CA GLN A 390 8.10 -12.69 7.73
C GLN A 390 6.82 -13.45 7.37
N LEU A 391 6.78 -14.12 6.24
CA LEU A 391 5.63 -14.98 5.95
C LEU A 391 5.71 -16.23 6.82
N GLY A 392 4.58 -16.57 7.46
CA GLY A 392 4.43 -17.82 8.18
C GLY A 392 4.59 -19.01 7.23
N SER A 393 5.23 -20.03 7.73
CA SER A 393 5.32 -21.34 7.08
C SER A 393 4.22 -22.25 7.63
N ASN A 394 3.77 -23.17 6.77
CA ASN A 394 2.76 -24.16 7.12
C ASN A 394 3.33 -25.54 6.78
N LYS A 395 3.46 -26.40 7.77
CA LYS A 395 4.00 -27.74 7.60
C LYS A 395 3.09 -28.77 8.26
N VAL A 396 2.80 -29.83 7.53
CA VAL A 396 2.17 -31.03 8.11
C VAL A 396 3.28 -31.91 8.66
N MET A 397 3.19 -32.25 9.92
CA MET A 397 4.15 -33.05 10.66
C MET A 397 3.51 -34.36 11.12
N THR A 398 4.17 -35.44 10.86
CA THR A 398 3.77 -36.80 11.26
C THR A 398 4.75 -37.44 12.24
N ARG A 399 5.91 -36.78 12.44
CA ARG A 399 6.96 -37.26 13.35
C ARG A 399 7.07 -36.34 14.56
N PRO A 400 6.94 -36.82 15.79
CA PRO A 400 7.09 -36.01 16.99
C PRO A 400 8.41 -35.21 17.05
N LYS A 401 9.52 -35.83 16.58
CA LYS A 401 10.82 -35.16 16.55
C LYS A 401 10.78 -33.84 15.76
N GLU A 402 10.18 -33.82 14.56
CA GLU A 402 10.10 -32.60 13.74
C GLU A 402 9.33 -31.48 14.43
N PHE A 403 8.31 -31.85 15.20
CA PHE A 403 7.54 -30.89 15.99
C PHE A 403 8.36 -30.33 17.14
N TYR A 404 9.04 -31.17 17.91
CA TYR A 404 9.87 -30.72 19.02
C TYR A 404 11.09 -29.92 18.55
N ASP A 405 11.73 -30.32 17.44
CA ASP A 405 12.82 -29.54 16.84
C ASP A 405 12.37 -28.11 16.51
N LEU A 406 11.11 -27.92 16.06
CA LEU A 406 10.55 -26.60 15.80
C LEU A 406 10.17 -25.85 17.08
N VAL A 407 9.59 -26.54 18.08
CA VAL A 407 9.20 -25.94 19.38
C VAL A 407 10.42 -25.38 20.12
N PHE A 408 11.52 -26.13 20.08
CA PHE A 408 12.77 -25.74 20.75
C PHE A 408 13.66 -24.83 19.90
N ASP A 409 13.29 -24.53 18.64
CA ASP A 409 14.00 -23.53 17.85
C ASP A 409 13.66 -22.12 18.35
N HIS A 410 14.54 -21.54 19.14
CA HIS A 410 14.38 -20.20 19.71
C HIS A 410 14.19 -19.09 18.66
N ARG A 411 14.52 -19.35 17.39
CA ARG A 411 14.36 -18.42 16.27
C ARG A 411 12.94 -18.38 15.72
N MET A 412 12.12 -19.39 16.03
CA MET A 412 10.78 -19.55 15.49
C MET A 412 9.71 -19.24 16.53
N GLU A 413 8.57 -18.80 16.04
CA GLU A 413 7.34 -18.58 16.81
C GLU A 413 6.23 -19.41 16.20
N ILE A 414 5.62 -20.30 16.98
CA ILE A 414 4.47 -21.11 16.56
C ILE A 414 3.21 -20.25 16.68
N SER A 415 2.51 -20.09 15.57
CA SER A 415 1.28 -19.29 15.49
C SER A 415 0.02 -20.12 15.73
N SER A 416 0.03 -21.40 15.29
CA SER A 416 -1.13 -22.29 15.45
C SER A 416 -0.73 -23.76 15.26
N ILE A 417 -1.40 -24.65 15.97
CA ILE A 417 -1.29 -26.10 15.83
C ILE A 417 -2.70 -26.63 15.60
N ILE A 418 -2.89 -27.35 14.49
CA ILE A 418 -4.20 -27.88 14.09
C ILE A 418 -4.05 -29.40 13.91
N PRO A 419 -4.69 -30.24 14.74
CA PRO A 419 -4.76 -31.67 14.50
C PRO A 419 -5.47 -31.96 13.17
N ILE A 420 -4.89 -32.83 12.34
CA ILE A 420 -5.51 -33.29 11.09
C ILE A 420 -6.03 -34.71 11.27
N THR A 421 -5.21 -35.59 11.85
CA THR A 421 -5.53 -36.95 12.22
C THR A 421 -4.83 -37.30 13.52
N ASP A 422 -5.07 -38.47 14.08
CA ASP A 422 -4.37 -38.97 15.28
C ASP A 422 -2.85 -39.09 15.10
N ALA A 423 -2.37 -39.17 13.85
CA ALA A 423 -0.95 -39.30 13.49
C ALA A 423 -0.36 -38.06 12.78
N ALA A 424 -1.14 -37.00 12.55
CA ALA A 424 -0.68 -35.84 11.78
C ALA A 424 -1.22 -34.51 12.34
N ILE A 425 -0.33 -33.55 12.51
CA ILE A 425 -0.67 -32.17 12.91
C ILE A 425 -0.20 -31.19 11.83
N ARG A 426 -0.94 -30.11 11.64
CA ARG A 426 -0.52 -28.96 10.87
C ARG A 426 0.00 -27.89 11.82
N VAL A 427 1.23 -27.49 11.63
CA VAL A 427 1.88 -26.44 12.42
C VAL A 427 2.10 -25.23 11.55
N MET A 428 1.58 -24.08 11.99
CA MET A 428 1.83 -22.77 11.40
C MET A 428 2.85 -22.03 12.26
N TYR A 429 3.94 -21.60 11.67
CA TYR A 429 5.03 -20.95 12.37
C TYR A 429 5.68 -19.85 11.51
N LYS A 430 6.35 -18.92 12.15
CA LYS A 430 7.09 -17.83 11.49
C LYS A 430 8.40 -17.55 12.22
N PRO A 431 9.42 -17.02 11.53
CA PRO A 431 10.60 -16.50 12.21
C PRO A 431 10.23 -15.36 13.18
N LYS A 432 10.82 -15.33 14.36
CA LYS A 432 10.75 -14.17 15.25
C LYS A 432 11.39 -12.96 14.57
N LYS A 433 10.95 -11.74 14.90
CA LYS A 433 11.41 -10.50 14.25
C LYS A 433 12.94 -10.37 14.19
N ASN A 434 13.63 -10.75 15.28
CA ASN A 434 15.08 -10.63 15.40
C ASN A 434 15.86 -11.62 14.50
N PHE A 435 15.20 -12.66 14.02
CA PHE A 435 15.80 -13.72 13.18
C PHE A 435 15.25 -13.70 11.74
N THR A 436 14.53 -12.65 11.38
CA THR A 436 14.05 -12.49 10.01
C THR A 436 15.19 -12.00 9.14
N VAL A 437 15.66 -12.88 8.26
CA VAL A 437 16.63 -12.49 7.21
C VAL A 437 15.88 -11.75 6.11
N GLU A 438 16.34 -10.57 5.74
CA GLU A 438 15.79 -9.88 4.58
C GLU A 438 16.07 -10.69 3.31
N HIS A 439 15.02 -10.89 2.53
CA HIS A 439 15.14 -11.65 1.30
C HIS A 439 15.89 -10.79 0.27
N THR A 440 16.97 -11.31 -0.29
CA THR A 440 17.81 -10.61 -1.28
C THR A 440 17.07 -10.14 -2.54
N SER A 441 15.80 -10.51 -2.70
CA SER A 441 14.94 -10.15 -3.84
C SER A 441 13.86 -9.14 -3.50
N SER A 442 13.76 -8.66 -2.25
CA SER A 442 12.78 -7.65 -1.86
C SER A 442 13.40 -6.25 -1.90
N ASN A 443 12.66 -5.30 -2.46
CA ASN A 443 12.97 -3.88 -2.41
C ASN A 443 11.67 -3.10 -2.36
N ILE A 444 11.25 -2.76 -1.16
CA ILE A 444 9.96 -2.09 -0.93
C ILE A 444 9.89 -0.72 -1.59
N VAL A 445 11.02 -0.03 -1.72
CA VAL A 445 11.08 1.31 -2.31
C VAL A 445 10.69 1.24 -3.79
N LEU A 446 11.27 0.31 -4.56
CA LEU A 446 10.91 0.12 -5.98
C LEU A 446 9.42 -0.21 -6.15
N SER A 447 8.89 -1.15 -5.34
CA SER A 447 7.47 -1.50 -5.40
C SER A 447 6.54 -0.34 -5.03
N LEU A 448 6.97 0.49 -4.10
CA LEU A 448 6.21 1.65 -3.65
C LEU A 448 6.04 2.66 -4.80
N TRP A 449 7.12 3.01 -5.52
CA TRP A 449 7.02 3.90 -6.68
C TRP A 449 6.20 3.28 -7.80
N THR A 450 6.38 2.00 -8.08
CA THR A 450 5.57 1.27 -9.08
C THR A 450 4.08 1.39 -8.78
N THR A 451 3.67 1.13 -7.55
CA THR A 451 2.24 1.16 -7.20
C THR A 451 1.68 2.58 -7.10
N SER A 452 2.47 3.55 -6.65
CA SER A 452 2.07 4.96 -6.62
C SER A 452 1.84 5.50 -8.03
N ARG A 453 2.78 5.26 -8.95
CA ARG A 453 2.64 5.68 -10.34
C ARG A 453 1.47 4.98 -11.05
N ALA A 454 1.26 3.69 -10.76
CA ALA A 454 0.12 2.95 -11.28
C ALA A 454 -1.22 3.55 -10.83
N ARG A 455 -1.34 3.91 -9.53
CA ARG A 455 -2.54 4.59 -9.03
C ARG A 455 -2.77 5.95 -9.67
N LEU A 456 -1.70 6.73 -9.89
CA LEU A 456 -1.80 8.02 -10.57
C LEU A 456 -2.20 7.87 -12.03
N LYS A 457 -1.67 6.88 -12.76
CA LYS A 457 -2.08 6.63 -14.16
C LYS A 457 -3.57 6.28 -14.25
N LEU A 458 -4.06 5.41 -13.37
CA LEU A 458 -5.49 5.11 -13.28
C LEU A 458 -6.29 6.35 -12.91
N PHE A 459 -5.81 7.14 -11.95
CA PHE A 459 -6.45 8.37 -11.50
C PHE A 459 -6.59 9.40 -12.65
N ASP A 460 -5.60 9.54 -13.50
CA ASP A 460 -5.67 10.44 -14.67
C ASP A 460 -6.82 10.04 -15.61
N TYR A 461 -7.00 8.75 -15.86
CA TYR A 461 -8.14 8.25 -16.65
C TYR A 461 -9.48 8.43 -15.90
N MET A 462 -9.50 8.22 -14.59
CA MET A 462 -10.70 8.48 -13.79
C MET A 462 -11.08 9.96 -13.84
N GLN A 463 -10.11 10.88 -13.78
CA GLN A 463 -10.37 12.32 -13.93
C GLN A 463 -10.87 12.66 -15.33
N GLN A 464 -10.29 12.07 -16.37
CA GLN A 464 -10.74 12.26 -17.75
C GLN A 464 -12.21 11.87 -17.89
N CYS A 465 -12.61 10.68 -17.41
CA CYS A 465 -14.00 10.25 -17.40
C CYS A 465 -14.90 11.17 -16.56
N ASN A 466 -14.45 11.56 -15.37
CA ASN A 466 -15.24 12.41 -14.46
C ASN A 466 -15.45 13.83 -15.02
N ASN A 467 -14.49 14.36 -15.77
CA ASN A 467 -14.54 15.69 -16.34
C ASN A 467 -15.23 15.72 -17.71
N THR A 468 -15.57 14.57 -18.27
CA THR A 468 -16.29 14.45 -19.56
C THR A 468 -17.79 14.57 -19.33
N PRO A 469 -18.46 15.64 -19.83
CA PRO A 469 -19.90 15.80 -19.67
C PRO A 469 -20.66 14.63 -20.30
N GLY A 470 -21.60 14.04 -19.57
CA GLY A 470 -22.36 12.86 -20.03
C GLY A 470 -21.66 11.52 -19.79
N ALA A 471 -20.54 11.51 -19.09
CA ALA A 471 -19.92 10.31 -18.58
C ALA A 471 -20.02 10.24 -17.04
N GLU A 472 -20.20 9.04 -16.51
CA GLU A 472 -20.26 8.75 -15.08
C GLU A 472 -19.43 7.51 -14.75
N LEU A 473 -18.47 7.67 -13.85
CA LEU A 473 -17.70 6.56 -13.31
C LEU A 473 -18.57 5.68 -12.41
N LEU A 474 -18.59 4.38 -12.65
CA LEU A 474 -19.34 3.41 -11.86
C LEU A 474 -18.43 2.62 -10.93
N TYR A 475 -17.26 2.19 -11.42
CA TYR A 475 -16.38 1.28 -10.70
C TYR A 475 -14.93 1.38 -11.22
N THR A 476 -13.99 1.03 -10.37
CA THR A 476 -12.58 0.89 -10.75
C THR A 476 -11.95 -0.35 -10.12
N ASP A 477 -11.03 -1.02 -10.82
CA ASP A 477 -10.27 -2.17 -10.30
C ASP A 477 -8.83 -2.17 -10.79
N THR A 478 -7.94 -1.53 -10.06
CA THR A 478 -6.49 -1.54 -10.25
C THR A 478 -6.01 -0.91 -11.56
N ASP A 479 -6.45 -1.39 -12.69
CA ASP A 479 -6.08 -1.03 -14.05
C ASP A 479 -7.29 -0.81 -14.97
N SER A 480 -8.50 -0.91 -14.43
CA SER A 480 -9.73 -0.76 -15.21
C SER A 480 -10.71 0.23 -14.59
N VAL A 481 -11.55 0.80 -15.47
CA VAL A 481 -12.69 1.64 -15.10
C VAL A 481 -13.95 1.16 -15.82
N ILE A 482 -15.10 1.21 -15.12
CA ILE A 482 -16.42 0.99 -15.69
C ILE A 482 -17.13 2.33 -15.73
N VAL A 483 -17.60 2.72 -16.91
CA VAL A 483 -18.14 4.06 -17.17
C VAL A 483 -19.48 3.95 -17.87
N ARG A 484 -20.51 4.63 -17.37
CA ARG A 484 -21.75 4.90 -18.12
C ARG A 484 -21.61 6.21 -18.86
N HIS A 485 -21.91 6.22 -20.14
CA HIS A 485 -21.77 7.42 -20.97
C HIS A 485 -22.73 7.42 -22.16
N LYS A 486 -22.91 8.58 -22.78
CA LYS A 486 -23.70 8.70 -24.02
C LYS A 486 -23.06 7.89 -25.13
N ARG A 487 -23.90 7.26 -26.02
CA ARG A 487 -23.41 6.36 -27.09
C ARG A 487 -22.48 7.04 -28.09
N ASN A 488 -22.67 8.33 -28.33
CA ASN A 488 -21.88 9.14 -29.25
C ASN A 488 -20.63 9.76 -28.60
N LEU A 489 -20.37 9.47 -27.33
CA LEU A 489 -19.27 10.03 -26.56
C LEU A 489 -18.13 9.00 -26.43
N VAL A 490 -16.90 9.48 -26.52
CA VAL A 490 -15.68 8.71 -26.23
C VAL A 490 -15.08 9.26 -24.94
N PRO A 491 -15.34 8.63 -23.78
CA PRO A 491 -14.89 9.17 -22.49
C PRO A 491 -13.39 9.08 -22.28
N VAL A 492 -12.72 8.12 -22.96
CA VAL A 492 -11.27 7.94 -22.96
C VAL A 492 -10.81 7.47 -24.34
N GLU A 493 -9.64 7.95 -24.77
CA GLU A 493 -9.00 7.45 -25.98
C GLU A 493 -8.48 6.03 -25.76
N THR A 494 -8.68 5.17 -26.76
CA THR A 494 -8.24 3.78 -26.75
C THR A 494 -7.02 3.55 -27.64
N GLY A 495 -6.24 2.52 -27.31
CA GLY A 495 -5.07 2.14 -28.09
C GLY A 495 -4.50 0.79 -27.65
N GLU A 496 -3.47 0.32 -28.33
CA GLU A 496 -2.89 -1.01 -28.11
C GLU A 496 -1.56 -0.98 -27.35
N PHE A 497 -0.97 0.22 -27.18
CA PHE A 497 0.32 0.37 -26.54
C PHE A 497 0.21 0.38 -25.00
N LEU A 498 1.34 0.09 -24.34
CA LEU A 498 1.39 0.10 -22.88
C LEU A 498 0.86 1.42 -22.30
N GLY A 499 0.04 1.30 -21.27
CA GLY A 499 -0.53 2.46 -20.59
C GLY A 499 -1.71 3.13 -21.27
N GLN A 500 -2.09 2.72 -22.48
CA GLN A 500 -3.30 3.17 -23.16
C GLN A 500 -4.52 2.37 -22.68
N MET A 501 -5.72 2.91 -22.87
CA MET A 501 -6.96 2.19 -22.57
C MET A 501 -7.37 1.29 -23.73
N SER A 502 -7.90 0.12 -23.41
CA SER A 502 -8.60 -0.76 -24.37
C SER A 502 -10.03 -1.00 -23.87
N GLU A 503 -11.02 -0.96 -24.78
CA GLU A 503 -12.40 -1.30 -24.44
C GLU A 503 -12.56 -2.82 -24.38
N GLU A 504 -12.88 -3.36 -23.18
CA GLU A 504 -13.27 -4.77 -23.03
C GLU A 504 -14.73 -4.95 -23.41
N TYR A 505 -15.06 -6.15 -23.89
CA TYR A 505 -16.44 -6.51 -24.27
C TYR A 505 -17.04 -5.64 -25.38
N SER A 506 -16.24 -5.17 -26.33
CA SER A 506 -16.68 -4.33 -27.47
C SER A 506 -17.82 -4.96 -28.30
N ASP A 507 -17.94 -6.29 -28.31
CA ASP A 507 -19.00 -7.04 -29.04
C ASP A 507 -20.33 -7.12 -28.27
N TYR A 508 -20.37 -6.59 -27.04
CA TYR A 508 -21.53 -6.66 -26.16
C TYR A 508 -22.05 -5.26 -25.79
N ASP A 509 -23.36 -5.16 -25.59
CA ASP A 509 -24.00 -4.08 -24.88
C ASP A 509 -24.17 -4.51 -23.42
N ILE A 510 -23.67 -3.74 -22.48
CA ILE A 510 -23.83 -4.00 -21.03
C ILE A 510 -25.18 -3.43 -20.61
N ALA A 511 -26.12 -4.32 -20.31
CA ALA A 511 -27.49 -3.96 -19.94
C ALA A 511 -27.62 -3.59 -18.45
N THR A 512 -26.85 -4.25 -17.58
CA THR A 512 -26.93 -4.00 -16.13
C THR A 512 -25.55 -4.13 -15.51
N PHE A 513 -25.21 -3.18 -14.65
CA PHE A 513 -24.06 -3.23 -13.75
C PHE A 513 -24.55 -3.27 -12.30
N ALA A 514 -24.03 -4.19 -11.50
CA ALA A 514 -24.26 -4.25 -10.06
C ALA A 514 -22.94 -4.51 -9.34
N CYS A 515 -22.75 -3.87 -8.21
CA CYS A 515 -21.53 -3.97 -7.42
C CYS A 515 -21.85 -4.15 -5.93
N GLY A 516 -21.22 -5.15 -5.32
CA GLY A 516 -21.31 -5.43 -3.87
C GLY A 516 -20.15 -4.86 -3.06
N GLY A 517 -19.17 -4.24 -3.71
CA GLY A 517 -17.96 -3.70 -3.06
C GLY A 517 -16.69 -3.92 -3.87
N ALA A 518 -15.54 -3.65 -3.27
CA ALA A 518 -14.25 -3.83 -3.94
C ALA A 518 -14.02 -5.30 -4.37
N LYS A 519 -13.71 -5.50 -5.65
CA LYS A 519 -13.54 -6.82 -6.30
C LYS A 519 -14.78 -7.71 -6.25
N GLN A 520 -15.98 -7.08 -6.24
CA GLN A 520 -17.27 -7.78 -6.24
C GLN A 520 -18.26 -7.05 -7.13
N TYR A 521 -18.37 -7.47 -8.38
CA TYR A 521 -19.32 -6.90 -9.32
C TYR A 521 -19.89 -7.94 -10.27
N ALA A 522 -21.03 -7.60 -10.87
CA ALA A 522 -21.71 -8.41 -11.85
C ALA A 522 -22.16 -7.55 -13.03
N LEU A 523 -22.02 -8.09 -14.24
CA LEU A 523 -22.48 -7.49 -15.50
C LEU A 523 -23.46 -8.45 -16.20
N LYS A 524 -24.57 -7.90 -16.67
CA LYS A 524 -25.44 -8.55 -17.66
C LYS A 524 -25.15 -7.94 -19.03
N MET A 525 -24.72 -8.75 -19.94
CA MET A 525 -24.28 -8.32 -21.28
C MET A 525 -25.09 -9.00 -22.35
N VAL A 526 -25.41 -8.27 -23.43
CA VAL A 526 -26.14 -8.75 -24.59
C VAL A 526 -25.25 -8.63 -25.81
N HIS A 527 -24.98 -9.73 -26.50
CA HIS A 527 -24.15 -9.73 -27.69
C HIS A 527 -24.82 -8.93 -28.81
N LYS A 528 -24.12 -8.00 -29.44
CA LYS A 528 -24.70 -7.06 -30.42
C LYS A 528 -25.35 -7.74 -31.62
N GLN A 529 -24.72 -8.79 -32.15
CA GLN A 529 -25.21 -9.52 -33.32
C GLN A 529 -26.20 -10.64 -32.96
N THR A 530 -25.78 -11.58 -32.08
CA THR A 530 -26.54 -12.79 -31.78
C THR A 530 -27.65 -12.61 -30.76
N LYS A 531 -27.66 -11.46 -30.04
CA LYS A 531 -28.57 -11.17 -28.93
C LYS A 531 -28.45 -12.16 -27.77
N ALA A 532 -27.43 -13.01 -27.75
CA ALA A 532 -27.16 -13.92 -26.65
C ALA A 532 -26.80 -13.16 -25.38
N ILE A 533 -27.35 -13.60 -24.24
CA ILE A 533 -27.08 -13.00 -22.94
C ILE A 533 -25.88 -13.71 -22.34
N LYS A 534 -24.94 -12.91 -21.81
CA LYS A 534 -23.78 -13.38 -21.05
C LYS A 534 -23.72 -12.66 -19.69
N TYR A 535 -23.49 -13.41 -18.66
CA TYR A 535 -23.27 -12.88 -17.32
C TYR A 535 -21.78 -12.96 -16.97
N VAL A 536 -21.23 -11.87 -16.43
CA VAL A 536 -19.89 -11.82 -15.84
C VAL A 536 -20.05 -11.50 -14.38
N GLN A 537 -19.50 -12.35 -13.51
CA GLN A 537 -19.50 -12.12 -12.06
C GLN A 537 -18.07 -12.27 -11.56
N LYS A 538 -17.61 -11.29 -10.83
CA LYS A 538 -16.31 -11.34 -10.13
C LYS A 538 -16.59 -11.13 -8.65
N ILE A 539 -16.24 -12.11 -7.83
CA ILE A 539 -16.39 -12.05 -6.36
C ILE A 539 -15.08 -12.49 -5.75
N ARG A 540 -14.50 -11.61 -4.94
CA ARG A 540 -13.20 -11.83 -4.30
C ARG A 540 -13.21 -13.12 -3.47
N GLY A 541 -12.21 -13.98 -3.70
CA GLY A 541 -12.00 -15.20 -2.95
C GLY A 541 -12.92 -16.37 -3.32
N ILE A 542 -13.80 -16.20 -4.32
CA ILE A 542 -14.65 -17.27 -4.83
C ILE A 542 -14.22 -17.59 -6.26
N THR A 543 -13.92 -18.86 -6.50
CA THR A 543 -13.78 -19.41 -7.85
C THR A 543 -15.15 -19.96 -8.27
N PHE A 544 -15.68 -19.48 -9.39
CA PHE A 544 -16.95 -19.98 -9.91
C PHE A 544 -16.76 -21.38 -10.49
N ASP A 545 -17.27 -22.37 -9.76
CA ASP A 545 -17.52 -23.74 -10.23
C ASP A 545 -19.02 -23.95 -10.47
N VAL A 546 -19.41 -25.15 -10.86
CA VAL A 546 -20.82 -25.47 -11.16
C VAL A 546 -21.73 -25.20 -9.94
N ASN A 547 -21.29 -25.56 -8.74
CA ASN A 547 -22.09 -25.42 -7.52
C ASN A 547 -22.20 -23.95 -7.08
N ASN A 548 -21.09 -23.23 -7.10
CA ASN A 548 -21.05 -21.80 -6.74
C ASN A 548 -21.83 -20.94 -7.72
N SER A 549 -21.80 -21.29 -9.02
CA SER A 549 -22.55 -20.58 -10.07
C SER A 549 -24.07 -20.74 -9.89
N GLN A 550 -24.55 -21.89 -9.40
CA GLN A 550 -25.96 -22.08 -9.09
C GLN A 550 -26.40 -21.31 -7.84
N ALA A 551 -25.53 -21.22 -6.82
CA ALA A 551 -25.83 -20.51 -5.57
C ALA A 551 -25.77 -18.98 -5.72
N LEU A 552 -24.93 -18.48 -6.62
CA LEU A 552 -24.64 -17.06 -6.81
C LEU A 552 -25.16 -16.57 -8.18
N GLN A 553 -26.46 -16.83 -8.46
CA GLN A 553 -27.08 -16.34 -9.68
C GLN A 553 -27.06 -14.81 -9.77
N PHE A 554 -26.95 -14.27 -10.98
CA PHE A 554 -26.88 -12.84 -11.22
C PHE A 554 -28.04 -12.07 -10.58
N GLU A 555 -29.25 -12.56 -10.74
CA GLU A 555 -30.48 -11.93 -10.21
C GLU A 555 -30.46 -11.87 -8.69
N ARG A 556 -29.95 -12.89 -8.02
CA ARG A 556 -29.79 -12.90 -6.56
C ARG A 556 -28.74 -11.88 -6.12
N PHE A 557 -27.64 -11.76 -6.85
CA PHE A 557 -26.62 -10.76 -6.56
C PHE A 557 -27.19 -9.34 -6.69
N VAL A 558 -27.90 -9.05 -7.77
CA VAL A 558 -28.58 -7.77 -8.00
C VAL A 558 -29.61 -7.48 -6.91
N HIS A 559 -30.47 -8.47 -6.60
CA HIS A 559 -31.47 -8.33 -5.53
C HIS A 559 -30.83 -7.94 -4.21
N LYS A 560 -29.72 -8.57 -3.82
CA LYS A 560 -29.00 -8.23 -2.58
C LYS A 560 -28.39 -6.83 -2.62
N VAL A 561 -27.84 -6.41 -3.76
CA VAL A 561 -27.30 -5.05 -3.92
C VAL A 561 -28.42 -4.01 -3.75
N LEU A 562 -29.58 -4.22 -4.36
CA LEU A 562 -30.70 -3.27 -4.33
C LEU A 562 -31.44 -3.23 -3.00
N ASN A 563 -31.50 -4.34 -2.28
CA ASN A 563 -32.26 -4.47 -1.04
C ASN A 563 -31.39 -4.44 0.24
N TYR A 564 -30.13 -4.13 0.08
CA TYR A 564 -29.21 -4.05 1.20
C TYR A 564 -29.68 -3.03 2.26
N GLY A 565 -29.69 -3.47 3.53
CA GLY A 565 -30.15 -2.65 4.67
C GLY A 565 -31.67 -2.43 4.73
N LYS A 566 -32.44 -3.16 3.93
CA LYS A 566 -33.90 -3.31 4.10
C LYS A 566 -34.15 -4.63 4.85
N GLU A 567 -35.08 -4.59 5.80
CA GLU A 567 -35.40 -5.70 6.72
C GLU A 567 -35.68 -7.01 5.97
N ASP A 568 -34.94 -8.05 6.32
CA ASP A 568 -35.18 -9.50 6.23
C ASP A 568 -33.86 -10.30 6.18
N GLU A 569 -32.83 -9.86 6.92
CA GLU A 569 -31.52 -10.53 6.94
C GLU A 569 -31.56 -11.95 7.56
N GLN A 570 -32.59 -12.32 8.29
CA GLN A 570 -32.58 -13.61 9.02
C GLN A 570 -32.76 -14.84 8.12
N ASN A 571 -33.42 -14.73 6.98
CA ASN A 571 -33.66 -15.89 6.10
C ASN A 571 -32.58 -16.06 5.01
N ASP A 572 -31.76 -15.05 4.75
CA ASP A 572 -30.80 -15.03 3.65
C ASP A 572 -29.36 -15.40 4.05
N ALA A 573 -29.06 -15.44 5.35
CA ALA A 573 -27.74 -15.84 5.86
C ALA A 573 -27.31 -17.27 5.40
N ALA A 574 -28.25 -18.12 5.08
CA ALA A 574 -28.01 -19.46 4.58
C ALA A 574 -27.43 -19.49 3.14
N VAL A 575 -27.73 -18.49 2.32
CA VAL A 575 -27.31 -18.44 0.90
C VAL A 575 -25.86 -17.99 0.72
N PHE A 576 -25.36 -17.17 1.63
CA PHE A 576 -23.98 -16.71 1.64
C PHE A 576 -23.22 -17.17 2.88
N ASN A 577 -23.36 -18.43 3.25
CA ASN A 577 -22.56 -18.99 4.34
C ASN A 577 -21.12 -19.24 3.89
N TYR A 578 -20.31 -18.18 3.89
CA TYR A 578 -18.88 -18.22 3.50
C TYR A 578 -18.06 -19.20 4.33
N LYS A 579 -18.47 -19.52 5.57
CA LYS A 579 -17.80 -20.52 6.39
C LYS A 579 -17.86 -21.94 5.78
N LYS A 580 -18.88 -22.20 4.95
CA LYS A 580 -18.98 -23.47 4.20
C LYS A 580 -18.21 -23.46 2.87
N ILE A 581 -17.97 -22.28 2.29
CA ILE A 581 -17.33 -22.13 0.98
C ILE A 581 -15.80 -21.89 1.12
N GLN A 582 -15.37 -21.37 2.26
CA GLN A 582 -13.94 -21.13 2.52
C GLN A 582 -13.48 -21.73 3.85
N PRO A 583 -12.70 -22.80 3.84
CA PRO A 583 -12.17 -23.40 5.07
C PRO A 583 -11.08 -22.57 5.76
N THR A 584 -10.56 -21.48 5.21
CA THR A 584 -9.25 -20.98 5.64
C THR A 584 -9.05 -19.49 5.82
N LYS A 585 -10.01 -18.59 5.61
CA LYS A 585 -9.84 -17.16 6.00
C LYS A 585 -11.17 -16.45 6.13
N ASP A 586 -11.28 -15.68 7.20
CA ASP A 586 -12.33 -14.71 7.49
C ASP A 586 -12.46 -13.62 6.42
N ILE A 587 -13.02 -13.97 5.27
CA ILE A 587 -13.57 -13.00 4.35
C ILE A 587 -15.03 -12.90 4.73
N GLN A 588 -15.30 -12.05 5.70
CA GLN A 588 -16.65 -11.82 6.16
C GLN A 588 -17.38 -10.98 5.11
N LEU A 589 -18.62 -11.35 4.79
CA LEU A 589 -19.57 -10.49 4.07
C LEU A 589 -19.73 -9.11 4.73
N GLU A 590 -19.50 -9.07 6.06
CA GLU A 590 -19.41 -7.83 6.83
C GLU A 590 -18.43 -6.81 6.22
N ASN A 591 -17.41 -7.27 5.51
CA ASN A 591 -16.48 -6.38 4.79
C ASN A 591 -17.11 -5.67 3.59
N ASN A 592 -18.24 -6.14 3.07
CA ASN A 592 -18.95 -5.51 1.97
C ASN A 592 -19.80 -4.31 2.40
N PHE A 593 -20.14 -4.25 3.66
CA PHE A 593 -20.96 -3.17 4.22
C PHE A 593 -20.27 -1.83 4.16
N ASP A 594 -18.95 -1.81 4.41
CA ASP A 594 -18.19 -0.58 4.46
C ASP A 594 -17.85 -0.03 3.06
N ASP A 595 -17.70 -0.91 2.07
CA ASP A 595 -17.47 -0.50 0.68
C ASP A 595 -18.69 0.21 0.08
N ARG A 596 -19.90 -0.08 0.60
CA ARG A 596 -21.12 0.65 0.20
C ARG A 596 -21.23 2.01 0.87
N CYS A 597 -20.75 2.14 2.10
CA CYS A 597 -20.62 3.44 2.75
C CYS A 597 -19.60 4.34 2.05
N HIS A 598 -18.69 3.77 1.25
CA HIS A 598 -17.79 4.53 0.40
C HIS A 598 -18.53 5.43 -0.57
N GLN A 599 -19.66 4.99 -1.11
CA GLN A 599 -20.53 5.85 -1.92
C GLN A 599 -21.08 7.03 -1.13
N CYS A 600 -21.47 6.80 0.13
CA CYS A 600 -21.93 7.89 0.98
C CYS A 600 -20.83 8.95 1.16
N VAL A 601 -19.56 8.53 1.28
CA VAL A 601 -18.43 9.46 1.39
C VAL A 601 -18.20 10.25 0.10
N GLN A 602 -18.44 9.65 -1.06
CA GLN A 602 -18.28 10.32 -2.36
C GLN A 602 -19.51 11.13 -2.79
N TYR A 603 -20.72 10.73 -2.34
CA TYR A 603 -21.99 11.38 -2.68
C TYR A 603 -22.40 12.52 -1.74
N MET A 604 -21.73 12.68 -0.62
CA MET A 604 -22.08 13.71 0.37
C MET A 604 -21.71 15.13 -0.05
N GLU A 605 -21.23 15.33 -1.25
CA GLU A 605 -20.71 16.60 -1.75
C GLU A 605 -21.47 17.14 -2.98
N GLY A 606 -22.60 16.52 -3.34
CA GLY A 606 -23.49 17.00 -4.42
C GLY A 606 -24.58 17.92 -3.92
#